data_1261792458a59095efa1287ab7cf457d
#
_entry.id   1261792458a59095efa1287ab7cf457d
#
_cell.length_a   1.000
_cell.length_b   1.000
_cell.length_c   1.000
_cell.angle_alpha   90.00
_cell.angle_beta   90.00
_cell.angle_gamma   90.00
#
_symmetry.space_group_name_H-M   'P 1'
#
loop_
_entity.id
_entity.type
_entity.pdbx_description
1 polymer ?
#
loop_
_entity_poly.entity_id
_entity_poly.type
_entity_poly.pdbx_seq_one_letter_code
_entity_poly.pdbx_strand_id
1 'polypeptide(L)'
;MICKIPGSITLMLALLVLGAWKFHTTVCTERTFNASVADVWRVWNDPDSITKWWGPKGYTALVVWNDVREGGSYLWAMKSAQGKMFWSTGTYKEVVSNKKIVSTMSFSNENGKIIPGSQVSVPGQWPNEITVIVEFSESEGKARVTVAEVGIPLIVYALSKIGWAQQFDKIQLLL
;
A
#
# COMPACT_ATOMS: atom_id res chain seq x y z
N MET A 1 7.22 3.87 15.71
CA MET A 1 7.89 2.53 15.85
C MET A 1 6.83 1.43 15.72
N ILE A 2 6.13 1.40 14.57
CA ILE A 2 4.95 0.54 14.28
C ILE A 2 5.37 -0.83 13.72
N CYS A 3 6.60 -0.97 13.22
CA CYS A 3 7.11 -2.21 12.60
C CYS A 3 7.85 -3.17 13.53
N LYS A 4 7.57 -3.17 14.83
CA LYS A 4 8.05 -4.27 15.69
C LYS A 4 7.05 -5.42 15.63
N ILE A 5 7.39 -6.47 14.90
CA ILE A 5 6.71 -7.76 14.93
C ILE A 5 6.95 -8.36 16.33
N PRO A 6 5.91 -8.76 17.09
CA PRO A 6 6.12 -9.56 18.28
C PRO A 6 6.69 -10.91 17.85
N GLY A 7 7.81 -11.28 18.46
CA GLY A 7 8.54 -12.48 18.15
C GLY A 7 7.79 -13.77 18.51
N SER A 8 8.30 -14.85 17.98
CA SER A 8 8.01 -16.27 18.14
C SER A 8 7.04 -16.85 17.12
N ILE A 9 7.60 -17.26 15.99
CA ILE A 9 7.00 -18.31 15.18
C ILE A 9 7.98 -19.49 15.17
N THR A 10 7.82 -20.38 16.13
CA THR A 10 8.34 -21.74 16.04
C THR A 10 7.11 -22.63 16.16
N LEU A 11 6.77 -23.30 15.12
CA LEU A 11 6.08 -24.59 15.00
C LEU A 11 5.01 -24.65 13.90
N MET A 12 5.11 -25.70 13.09
CA MET A 12 4.13 -26.39 12.23
C MET A 12 4.15 -26.10 10.73
N LEU A 13 5.03 -26.85 10.02
CA LEU A 13 5.14 -26.80 8.55
C LEU A 13 4.01 -27.50 7.76
N ALA A 14 3.18 -28.34 8.35
CA ALA A 14 2.21 -29.16 7.62
C ALA A 14 0.75 -28.67 7.68
N LEU A 15 0.39 -27.78 8.61
CA LEU A 15 -0.92 -27.11 8.66
C LEU A 15 -0.93 -25.76 7.93
N LEU A 16 0.20 -25.37 7.36
CA LEU A 16 0.49 -23.99 6.91
C LEU A 16 -0.16 -23.62 5.58
N VAL A 17 -0.45 -24.55 4.68
CA VAL A 17 -0.95 -24.17 3.35
C VAL A 17 -2.45 -23.83 3.38
N LEU A 18 -3.26 -24.57 4.12
CA LEU A 18 -4.70 -24.29 4.24
C LEU A 18 -4.99 -23.14 5.23
N GLY A 19 -4.12 -22.94 6.21
CA GLY A 19 -4.24 -21.87 7.21
C GLY A 19 -3.82 -20.51 6.69
N ALA A 20 -2.79 -20.43 5.85
CA ALA A 20 -2.25 -19.16 5.33
C ALA A 20 -3.26 -18.30 4.54
N TRP A 21 -4.30 -18.93 4.00
CA TRP A 21 -5.39 -18.23 3.30
C TRP A 21 -6.31 -17.44 4.24
N LYS A 22 -6.45 -17.89 5.50
CA LYS A 22 -7.35 -17.31 6.51
C LYS A 22 -6.66 -16.36 7.47
N PHE A 23 -5.34 -16.52 7.66
CA PHE A 23 -4.60 -15.66 8.58
C PHE A 23 -4.25 -14.33 7.93
N HIS A 24 -4.40 -13.26 8.72
CA HIS A 24 -4.00 -11.91 8.35
C HIS A 24 -2.74 -11.52 9.13
N THR A 25 -1.96 -10.65 8.53
CA THR A 25 -0.70 -10.15 9.08
C THR A 25 -0.54 -8.66 8.79
N THR A 26 0.50 -8.07 9.34
CA THR A 26 0.94 -6.73 8.97
C THR A 26 2.18 -6.84 8.08
N VAL A 27 2.12 -6.24 6.91
CA VAL A 27 3.27 -6.10 6.01
C VAL A 27 3.91 -4.75 6.28
N CYS A 28 5.18 -4.74 6.68
CA CYS A 28 5.96 -3.54 6.88
C CYS A 28 7.10 -3.46 5.87
N THR A 29 7.22 -2.31 5.20
CA THR A 29 8.33 -1.99 4.29
C THR A 29 8.82 -0.58 4.55
N GLU A 30 10.09 -0.34 4.27
CA GLU A 30 10.68 0.98 4.41
C GLU A 30 11.69 1.27 3.33
N ARG A 31 11.89 2.55 3.04
CA ARG A 31 12.91 3.04 2.13
C ARG A 31 13.43 4.40 2.60
N THR A 32 14.73 4.60 2.48
CA THR A 32 15.36 5.92 2.58
C THR A 32 15.62 6.47 1.19
N PHE A 33 15.18 7.70 0.95
CA PHE A 33 15.34 8.44 -0.30
C PHE A 33 16.37 9.54 -0.12
N ASN A 34 17.21 9.76 -1.14
CA ASN A 34 18.16 10.87 -1.15
C ASN A 34 17.46 12.16 -1.62
N ALA A 35 16.48 12.60 -0.85
CA ALA A 35 15.62 13.77 -1.10
C ALA A 35 15.01 14.24 0.22
N SER A 36 14.52 15.48 0.25
CA SER A 36 13.83 16.03 1.42
C SER A 36 12.49 15.30 1.67
N VAL A 37 12.04 15.31 2.92
CA VAL A 37 10.71 14.75 3.26
C VAL A 37 9.58 15.47 2.52
N ALA A 38 9.73 16.76 2.24
CA ALA A 38 8.75 17.55 1.50
C ALA A 38 8.64 17.12 0.03
N ASP A 39 9.77 16.80 -0.64
CA ASP A 39 9.73 16.29 -2.01
C ASP A 39 9.11 14.91 -2.08
N VAL A 40 9.46 14.01 -1.16
CA VAL A 40 8.86 12.67 -1.10
C VAL A 40 7.36 12.75 -0.79
N TRP A 41 6.96 13.65 0.13
CA TRP A 41 5.55 13.90 0.43
C TRP A 41 4.78 14.38 -0.80
N ARG A 42 5.35 15.31 -1.57
CA ARG A 42 4.76 15.81 -2.82
C ARG A 42 4.58 14.67 -3.82
N VAL A 43 5.63 13.90 -4.10
CA VAL A 43 5.57 12.76 -5.04
C VAL A 43 4.56 11.70 -4.57
N TRP A 44 4.41 11.52 -3.25
CA TRP A 44 3.47 10.56 -2.68
C TRP A 44 2.01 10.94 -2.90
N ASN A 45 1.68 12.23 -2.84
CA ASN A 45 0.30 12.72 -2.80
C ASN A 45 -0.19 13.37 -4.10
N ASP A 46 0.72 13.82 -4.95
CA ASP A 46 0.39 14.44 -6.23
C ASP A 46 -0.17 13.41 -7.22
N PRO A 47 -1.40 13.62 -7.76
CA PRO A 47 -2.04 12.66 -8.67
C PRO A 47 -1.20 12.28 -9.88
N ASP A 48 -0.51 13.25 -10.51
CA ASP A 48 0.33 13.01 -11.68
C ASP A 48 1.56 12.16 -11.33
N SER A 49 2.10 12.33 -10.13
CA SER A 49 3.18 11.51 -9.59
C SER A 49 2.69 10.10 -9.28
N ILE A 50 1.52 9.96 -8.62
CA ILE A 50 0.92 8.66 -8.27
C ILE A 50 0.74 7.80 -9.52
N THR A 51 0.32 8.37 -10.65
CA THR A 51 0.17 7.61 -11.90
C THR A 51 1.48 6.97 -12.40
N LYS A 52 2.62 7.49 -11.97
CA LYS A 52 3.96 7.02 -12.38
C LYS A 52 4.52 5.95 -11.46
N TRP A 53 4.18 5.98 -10.16
CA TRP A 53 4.77 5.04 -9.21
C TRP A 53 3.80 4.00 -8.65
N TRP A 54 2.48 4.27 -8.61
CA TRP A 54 1.53 3.32 -8.04
C TRP A 54 1.46 2.02 -8.85
N GLY A 55 1.48 0.90 -8.14
CA GLY A 55 1.51 -0.45 -8.72
C GLY A 55 2.91 -0.99 -8.98
N PRO A 56 3.08 -2.32 -8.88
CA PRO A 56 4.37 -2.98 -9.09
C PRO A 56 4.84 -2.87 -10.55
N LYS A 57 6.03 -3.39 -10.83
CA LYS A 57 6.60 -3.43 -12.18
C LYS A 57 5.66 -4.17 -13.15
N GLY A 58 5.43 -3.62 -14.32
CA GLY A 58 4.51 -4.17 -15.32
C GLY A 58 3.06 -3.68 -15.17
N TYR A 59 2.78 -2.82 -14.18
CA TYR A 59 1.49 -2.15 -14.03
C TYR A 59 1.60 -0.66 -14.36
N THR A 60 0.52 -0.11 -14.94
CA THR A 60 0.28 1.33 -15.05
C THR A 60 -0.82 1.74 -14.08
N ALA A 61 -0.79 2.98 -13.61
CA ALA A 61 -1.77 3.47 -12.65
C ALA A 61 -2.72 4.51 -13.27
N LEU A 62 -3.91 4.60 -12.68
CA LEU A 62 -4.91 5.61 -12.94
C LEU A 62 -5.37 6.17 -11.59
N VAL A 63 -5.38 7.48 -11.46
CA VAL A 63 -5.97 8.21 -10.33
C VAL A 63 -7.23 8.90 -10.83
N VAL A 64 -8.40 8.56 -10.27
CA VAL A 64 -9.67 9.18 -10.63
C VAL A 64 -9.94 10.38 -9.75
N TRP A 65 -9.75 10.24 -8.45
CA TRP A 65 -9.69 11.34 -7.48
C TRP A 65 -8.75 10.98 -6.33
N ASN A 66 -8.23 12.01 -5.67
CA ASN A 66 -7.33 11.89 -4.52
C ASN A 66 -7.47 13.13 -3.62
N ASP A 67 -8.37 13.06 -2.63
CA ASP A 67 -8.63 14.16 -1.68
C ASP A 67 -7.86 13.90 -0.39
N VAL A 68 -6.58 14.33 -0.36
CA VAL A 68 -5.62 14.06 0.73
C VAL A 68 -5.85 14.98 1.91
N ARG A 69 -6.90 14.70 2.67
CA ARG A 69 -7.22 15.34 3.95
C ARG A 69 -7.95 14.36 4.85
N GLU A 70 -7.98 14.62 6.14
CA GLU A 70 -8.78 13.83 7.06
C GLU A 70 -10.26 13.82 6.63
N GLY A 71 -10.86 12.63 6.54
CA GLY A 71 -12.21 12.40 6.01
C GLY A 71 -12.31 12.41 4.48
N GLY A 72 -11.27 12.81 3.74
CA GLY A 72 -11.21 12.73 2.29
C GLY A 72 -11.09 11.28 1.81
N SER A 73 -11.28 11.06 0.51
CA SER A 73 -11.25 9.74 -0.10
C SER A 73 -10.42 9.71 -1.38
N TYR A 74 -10.17 8.51 -1.87
CA TYR A 74 -9.48 8.31 -3.13
C TYR A 74 -10.11 7.18 -3.94
N LEU A 75 -9.89 7.21 -5.25
CA LEU A 75 -10.15 6.08 -6.16
C LEU A 75 -8.99 5.97 -7.13
N TRP A 76 -8.27 4.87 -7.04
CA TRP A 76 -7.13 4.55 -7.88
C TRP A 76 -7.32 3.19 -8.55
N ALA A 77 -6.66 2.98 -9.66
CA ALA A 77 -6.59 1.69 -10.31
C ALA A 77 -5.17 1.34 -10.77
N MET A 78 -4.89 0.05 -10.79
CA MET A 78 -3.72 -0.52 -11.47
C MET A 78 -4.19 -1.34 -12.66
N LYS A 79 -3.55 -1.13 -13.81
CA LYS A 79 -3.80 -1.90 -15.04
C LYS A 79 -2.60 -2.80 -15.31
N SER A 80 -2.82 -4.11 -15.36
CA SER A 80 -1.78 -5.07 -15.72
C SER A 80 -1.40 -4.98 -17.20
N ALA A 81 -0.27 -5.56 -17.60
CA ALA A 81 0.15 -5.66 -19.00
C ALA A 81 -0.88 -6.39 -19.88
N GLN A 82 -1.71 -7.27 -19.30
CA GLN A 82 -2.79 -7.98 -19.99
C GLN A 82 -4.10 -7.17 -20.02
N GLY A 83 -4.09 -5.92 -19.56
CA GLY A 83 -5.23 -5.02 -19.57
C GLY A 83 -6.21 -5.18 -18.40
N LYS A 84 -5.94 -6.08 -17.45
CA LYS A 84 -6.81 -6.27 -16.28
C LYS A 84 -6.68 -5.10 -15.33
N MET A 85 -7.84 -4.56 -14.92
CA MET A 85 -7.93 -3.46 -13.96
C MET A 85 -8.12 -3.99 -12.53
N PHE A 86 -7.43 -3.35 -11.57
CA PHE A 86 -7.58 -3.58 -10.14
C PHE A 86 -7.86 -2.23 -9.49
N TRP A 87 -9.10 -2.04 -9.10
CA TRP A 87 -9.58 -0.81 -8.50
C TRP A 87 -9.47 -0.86 -6.98
N SER A 88 -9.08 0.23 -6.37
CA SER A 88 -9.05 0.41 -4.93
C SER A 88 -9.56 1.79 -4.54
N THR A 89 -10.26 1.83 -3.43
CA THR A 89 -10.76 3.06 -2.80
C THR A 89 -10.48 3.03 -1.31
N GLY A 90 -10.54 4.17 -0.66
CA GLY A 90 -10.39 4.28 0.78
C GLY A 90 -10.65 5.69 1.28
N THR A 91 -10.55 5.84 2.60
CA THR A 91 -10.73 7.11 3.31
C THR A 91 -9.46 7.43 4.08
N TYR A 92 -9.02 8.66 4.03
CA TYR A 92 -7.95 9.18 4.88
C TYR A 92 -8.47 9.41 6.28
N LYS A 93 -7.93 8.69 7.27
CA LYS A 93 -8.32 8.76 8.68
C LYS A 93 -7.47 9.77 9.46
N GLU A 94 -6.23 9.97 9.04
CA GLU A 94 -5.29 10.92 9.62
C GLU A 94 -4.35 11.42 8.52
N VAL A 95 -4.15 12.72 8.43
CA VAL A 95 -3.19 13.33 7.52
C VAL A 95 -2.41 14.40 8.27
N VAL A 96 -1.13 14.14 8.53
CA VAL A 96 -0.20 15.08 9.12
C VAL A 96 0.89 15.37 8.10
N SER A 97 0.89 16.59 7.57
CA SER A 97 1.80 17.00 6.48
C SER A 97 3.25 16.67 6.78
N ASN A 98 3.93 16.02 5.83
CA ASN A 98 5.33 15.59 5.90
C ASN A 98 5.65 14.60 7.04
N LYS A 99 4.61 13.99 7.66
CA LYS A 99 4.82 13.10 8.81
C LYS A 99 4.06 11.80 8.71
N LYS A 100 2.75 11.84 8.41
CA LYS A 100 1.93 10.64 8.53
C LYS A 100 0.68 10.70 7.68
N ILE A 101 0.33 9.56 7.11
CA ILE A 101 -0.98 9.29 6.51
C ILE A 101 -1.48 7.97 7.10
N VAL A 102 -2.72 7.96 7.60
CA VAL A 102 -3.46 6.74 7.90
C VAL A 102 -4.67 6.72 7.00
N SER A 103 -4.79 5.67 6.21
CA SER A 103 -5.93 5.48 5.32
C SER A 103 -6.45 4.06 5.40
N THR A 104 -7.67 3.87 4.96
CA THR A 104 -8.19 2.54 4.67
C THR A 104 -7.96 2.20 3.20
N MET A 105 -7.99 0.90 2.87
CA MET A 105 -8.00 0.43 1.49
C MET A 105 -8.97 -0.74 1.36
N SER A 106 -9.86 -0.62 0.37
CA SER A 106 -10.82 -1.65 -0.04
C SER A 106 -10.72 -1.86 -1.54
N PHE A 107 -10.96 -3.07 -2.01
CA PHE A 107 -11.20 -3.29 -3.43
C PHE A 107 -12.53 -2.65 -3.84
N SER A 108 -12.59 -2.13 -5.05
CA SER A 108 -13.78 -1.46 -5.58
C SER A 108 -13.99 -1.77 -7.06
N ASN A 109 -15.11 -1.31 -7.61
CA ASN A 109 -15.30 -1.15 -9.03
C ASN A 109 -14.84 0.26 -9.48
N GLU A 110 -14.98 0.56 -10.77
CA GLU A 110 -14.60 1.85 -11.39
C GLU A 110 -15.38 3.06 -10.85
N ASN A 111 -16.50 2.84 -10.19
CA ASN A 111 -17.34 3.88 -9.58
C ASN A 111 -17.04 4.06 -8.07
N GLY A 112 -16.02 3.37 -7.54
CA GLY A 112 -15.66 3.43 -6.13
C GLY A 112 -16.57 2.62 -5.20
N LYS A 113 -17.50 1.81 -5.72
CA LYS A 113 -18.30 0.91 -4.90
C LYS A 113 -17.44 -0.26 -4.42
N ILE A 114 -17.35 -0.44 -3.12
CA ILE A 114 -16.57 -1.53 -2.49
C ILE A 114 -17.13 -2.88 -2.95
N ILE A 115 -16.22 -3.77 -3.32
CA ILE A 115 -16.48 -5.17 -3.67
C ILE A 115 -15.63 -6.10 -2.79
N PRO A 116 -16.10 -7.30 -2.47
CA PRO A 116 -15.30 -8.24 -1.68
C PRO A 116 -14.07 -8.73 -2.46
N GLY A 117 -12.97 -9.00 -1.76
CA GLY A 117 -11.74 -9.51 -2.36
C GLY A 117 -11.91 -10.80 -3.15
N SER A 118 -12.94 -11.60 -2.85
CA SER A 118 -13.29 -12.81 -3.60
C SER A 118 -13.74 -12.54 -5.05
N GLN A 119 -14.14 -11.32 -5.37
CA GLN A 119 -14.49 -10.88 -6.73
C GLN A 119 -13.28 -10.32 -7.50
N VAL A 120 -12.18 -10.11 -6.81
CA VAL A 120 -10.91 -9.67 -7.39
C VAL A 120 -9.98 -10.87 -7.46
N SER A 121 -9.43 -11.19 -8.61
CA SER A 121 -8.54 -12.37 -8.75
C SER A 121 -7.19 -12.13 -8.06
N VAL A 122 -7.20 -12.04 -6.74
CA VAL A 122 -6.04 -11.90 -5.85
C VAL A 122 -6.02 -13.05 -4.85
N PRO A 123 -4.85 -13.61 -4.50
CA PRO A 123 -4.77 -14.71 -3.55
C PRO A 123 -5.20 -14.30 -2.14
N GLY A 124 -5.74 -15.26 -1.36
CA GLY A 124 -6.06 -15.10 0.05
C GLY A 124 -7.47 -14.61 0.34
N GLN A 125 -7.86 -14.73 1.59
CA GLN A 125 -9.14 -14.19 2.08
C GLN A 125 -8.92 -12.75 2.55
N TRP A 126 -9.23 -11.80 1.67
CA TRP A 126 -9.10 -10.39 1.98
C TRP A 126 -10.27 -9.92 2.84
N PRO A 127 -10.01 -9.14 3.90
CA PRO A 127 -11.07 -8.41 4.58
C PRO A 127 -11.68 -7.37 3.64
N ASN A 128 -12.85 -6.89 3.95
CA ASN A 128 -13.48 -5.82 3.15
C ASN A 128 -12.67 -4.53 3.15
N GLU A 129 -11.88 -4.31 4.20
CA GLU A 129 -11.05 -3.12 4.38
C GLU A 129 -9.76 -3.50 5.13
N ILE A 130 -8.64 -2.96 4.69
CA ILE A 130 -7.36 -2.98 5.42
C ILE A 130 -6.98 -1.56 5.82
N THR A 131 -6.08 -1.44 6.81
CA THR A 131 -5.49 -0.14 7.18
C THR A 131 -4.10 -0.01 6.57
N VAL A 132 -3.84 1.15 5.95
CA VAL A 132 -2.53 1.52 5.43
C VAL A 132 -2.01 2.70 6.23
N ILE A 133 -0.83 2.55 6.83
CA ILE A 133 -0.16 3.58 7.60
C ILE A 133 1.14 3.93 6.89
N VAL A 134 1.33 5.19 6.58
CA VAL A 134 2.56 5.69 5.96
C VAL A 134 3.16 6.73 6.89
N GLU A 135 4.41 6.52 7.30
CA GLU A 135 5.15 7.45 8.14
C GLU A 135 6.34 8.00 7.36
N PHE A 136 6.53 9.31 7.50
CA PHE A 136 7.62 10.06 6.88
C PHE A 136 8.49 10.66 7.97
N SER A 137 9.78 10.53 7.84
CA SER A 137 10.77 11.19 8.70
C SER A 137 11.96 11.64 7.89
N GLU A 138 12.73 12.58 8.43
CA GLU A 138 13.94 13.06 7.78
C GLU A 138 15.11 12.97 8.76
N SER A 139 16.25 12.54 8.26
CA SER A 139 17.53 12.55 8.96
C SER A 139 18.65 12.83 7.97
N GLU A 140 19.52 13.79 8.29
CA GLU A 140 20.68 14.14 7.46
C GLU A 140 20.29 14.48 6.01
N GLY A 141 19.17 15.20 5.82
CA GLY A 141 18.68 15.61 4.51
C GLY A 141 18.09 14.45 3.66
N LYS A 142 17.88 13.29 4.25
CA LYS A 142 17.30 12.13 3.59
C LYS A 142 15.96 11.76 4.20
N ALA A 143 14.96 11.61 3.35
CA ALA A 143 13.63 11.18 3.78
C ALA A 143 13.59 9.66 3.96
N ARG A 144 13.01 9.21 5.06
CA ARG A 144 12.67 7.79 5.28
C ARG A 144 11.16 7.65 5.27
N VAL A 145 10.67 6.72 4.46
CA VAL A 145 9.25 6.34 4.40
C VAL A 145 9.10 4.93 4.92
N THR A 146 8.15 4.74 5.82
CA THR A 146 7.72 3.42 6.30
C THR A 146 6.25 3.21 5.93
N VAL A 147 5.94 2.08 5.32
CA VAL A 147 4.57 1.67 5.00
C VAL A 147 4.21 0.43 5.79
N ALA A 148 3.08 0.47 6.49
CA ALA A 148 2.49 -0.69 7.15
C ALA A 148 1.09 -0.94 6.59
N GLU A 149 0.88 -2.13 6.01
CA GLU A 149 -0.43 -2.63 5.58
C GLU A 149 -0.94 -3.63 6.61
N VAL A 150 -1.99 -3.28 7.33
CA VAL A 150 -2.56 -4.07 8.43
C VAL A 150 -3.80 -4.82 7.93
N GLY A 151 -3.81 -6.14 8.08
CA GLY A 151 -4.92 -6.98 7.61
C GLY A 151 -4.65 -7.72 6.29
N ILE A 152 -3.42 -7.71 5.81
CA ILE A 152 -3.02 -8.43 4.59
C ILE A 152 -3.10 -9.95 4.82
N PRO A 153 -3.71 -10.73 3.89
CA PRO A 153 -3.65 -12.19 3.96
C PRO A 153 -2.20 -12.70 3.97
N LEU A 154 -1.88 -13.59 4.88
CA LEU A 154 -0.50 -14.08 5.06
C LEU A 154 0.11 -14.64 3.77
N ILE A 155 -0.72 -15.27 2.92
CA ILE A 155 -0.25 -15.86 1.65
C ILE A 155 0.33 -14.81 0.67
N VAL A 156 -0.08 -13.53 0.77
CA VAL A 156 0.43 -12.46 -0.11
C VAL A 156 1.53 -11.62 0.54
N TYR A 157 1.97 -11.96 1.74
CA TYR A 157 2.98 -11.20 2.49
C TYR A 157 4.24 -10.88 1.65
N ALA A 158 4.84 -11.91 1.05
CA ALA A 158 6.06 -11.73 0.26
C ALA A 158 5.80 -10.92 -1.03
N LEU A 159 4.65 -11.13 -1.67
CA LEU A 159 4.25 -10.39 -2.88
C LEU A 159 4.02 -8.91 -2.57
N SER A 160 3.39 -8.58 -1.44
CA SER A 160 3.21 -7.19 -1.01
C SER A 160 4.57 -6.51 -0.77
N LYS A 161 5.50 -7.16 -0.08
CA LYS A 161 6.86 -6.62 0.12
C LYS A 161 7.60 -6.35 -1.19
N ILE A 162 7.53 -7.28 -2.14
CA ILE A 162 8.13 -7.11 -3.47
C ILE A 162 7.44 -5.95 -4.21
N GLY A 163 6.12 -5.88 -4.17
CA GLY A 163 5.34 -4.81 -4.79
C GLY A 163 5.74 -3.43 -4.26
N TRP A 164 5.84 -3.28 -2.94
CA TRP A 164 6.28 -2.02 -2.32
C TRP A 164 7.72 -1.66 -2.67
N ALA A 165 8.65 -2.63 -2.67
CA ALA A 165 10.03 -2.38 -3.08
C ALA A 165 10.10 -1.81 -4.51
N GLN A 166 9.33 -2.37 -5.44
CA GLN A 166 9.25 -1.90 -6.81
C GLN A 166 8.61 -0.52 -6.96
N GLN A 167 7.61 -0.21 -6.12
CA GLN A 167 6.99 1.12 -6.08
C GLN A 167 7.97 2.16 -5.53
N PHE A 168 8.71 1.83 -4.48
CA PHE A 168 9.78 2.69 -3.97
C PHE A 168 10.88 2.97 -5.02
N ASP A 169 11.24 1.96 -5.84
CA ASP A 169 12.18 2.18 -6.95
C ASP A 169 11.64 3.20 -7.97
N LYS A 170 10.34 3.16 -8.27
CA LYS A 170 9.69 4.15 -9.14
C LYS A 170 9.64 5.54 -8.50
N ILE A 171 9.33 5.64 -7.21
CA ILE A 171 9.37 6.93 -6.47
C ILE A 171 10.77 7.54 -6.53
N GLN A 172 11.83 6.72 -6.36
CA GLN A 172 13.21 7.20 -6.43
C GLN A 172 13.55 7.84 -7.79
N LEU A 173 12.92 7.40 -8.87
CA LEU A 173 13.13 7.97 -10.22
C LEU A 173 12.40 9.30 -10.44
N LEU A 174 11.50 9.69 -9.52
CA LEU A 174 10.74 10.94 -9.59
C LEU A 174 11.30 12.04 -8.68
N LEU A 175 12.30 11.69 -7.86
CA LEU A 175 12.99 12.57 -6.91
C LEU A 175 14.32 13.05 -7.48
#